data_237c3e109cc938da8586cbdb5208e51d
#
_entry.id   237c3e109cc938da8586cbdb5208e51d
#
_cell.length_a   1.000
_cell.length_b   1.000
_cell.length_c   1.000
_cell.angle_alpha   90.00
_cell.angle_beta   90.00
_cell.angle_gamma   90.00
#
_symmetry.space_group_name_H-M   'P 1'
#
loop_
_entity.id
_entity.type
_entity.pdbx_description
1 polymer ?
#
loop_
_entity_poly.entity_id
_entity_poly.type
_entity_poly.pdbx_seq_one_letter_code
_entity_poly.pdbx_strand_id
1 'polypeptide(L)'
;MMRKESWNFPRAFGVANTVELFERAAYYGLFIAITLYLSRIIGFGDIEAAAIAGVFQALLYFIPTFAGAYADKIGFRKSLMLAFLLLTLGYGGMGILPTFLESAGLVKYGEVTEFTGLIDSSAKYAVLPAMILIILGGSFIKSVITGTVAKETTKSNRARGYSIFYMMVNIGAFSGKTIVKPLREAMGNEGLIWISYFSAAMTFLGLLVVFFMYKSKEHSGEGKSIKEILDALVRICLNFRLIILILIITGFWMVQHQMYATMPKYVLRLAGEGASPSWYANVNPLVVALTVGLVTQMMRKRTALFSMTVGMFIMPVSALFMASGNMLQADILGMHPVAFMMVIGIAFQGFAETFISPRFLEFFSLQSPKGEEGLYLGFSHLHSFLSSIFGFIMSGVLLERFCPDPRLFETREAWAAAATNAHYIWYYFVGISLISAVALIIYGKVVKRIDEKQS
;
A
#
# COMPACT_ATOMS: atom_id res chain seq x y z
N MET A 1 -3.73 25.60 -32.69
CA MET A 1 -3.85 26.22 -31.36
C MET A 1 -4.25 25.24 -30.25
N MET A 2 -5.23 24.38 -30.41
CA MET A 2 -5.68 23.39 -29.37
C MET A 2 -4.60 22.46 -28.81
N ARG A 3 -3.53 22.12 -29.57
CA ARG A 3 -2.48 21.20 -29.12
C ARG A 3 -1.51 21.82 -28.08
N LYS A 4 -1.31 23.15 -28.07
CA LYS A 4 -0.45 23.86 -27.11
C LYS A 4 -1.13 24.09 -25.75
N GLU A 5 -2.44 24.36 -25.73
CA GLU A 5 -3.21 24.62 -24.50
C GLU A 5 -3.32 23.36 -23.60
N SER A 6 -3.32 22.16 -24.20
CA SER A 6 -3.44 20.90 -23.46
C SER A 6 -2.19 20.52 -22.66
N TRP A 7 -1.06 21.20 -22.82
CA TRP A 7 0.20 21.00 -22.08
C TRP A 7 0.54 22.15 -21.14
N ASN A 8 -0.28 23.17 -21.06
CA ASN A 8 -0.06 24.30 -20.16
C ASN A 8 -0.65 24.00 -18.78
N PHE A 9 0.21 23.75 -17.82
CA PHE A 9 -0.15 23.50 -16.42
C PHE A 9 0.38 24.61 -15.53
N PRO A 10 -0.39 25.10 -14.55
CA PRO A 10 0.07 26.08 -13.57
C PRO A 10 1.24 25.55 -12.74
N ARG A 11 2.04 26.47 -12.18
CA ARG A 11 3.18 26.12 -11.32
C ARG A 11 2.78 25.24 -10.13
N ALA A 12 1.62 25.48 -9.51
CA ALA A 12 1.11 24.70 -8.39
C ALA A 12 0.89 23.22 -8.76
N PHE A 13 0.46 22.92 -10.00
CA PHE A 13 0.36 21.55 -10.51
C PHE A 13 1.72 20.86 -10.58
N GLY A 14 2.75 21.53 -11.10
CA GLY A 14 4.11 20.97 -11.15
C GLY A 14 4.65 20.69 -9.75
N VAL A 15 4.48 21.62 -8.82
CA VAL A 15 4.90 21.47 -7.42
C VAL A 15 4.18 20.29 -6.76
N ALA A 16 2.85 20.20 -6.91
CA ALA A 16 2.07 19.09 -6.35
C ALA A 16 2.56 17.72 -6.83
N ASN A 17 2.87 17.59 -8.13
CA ASN A 17 3.39 16.35 -8.69
C ASN A 17 4.82 16.03 -8.20
N THR A 18 5.67 17.04 -8.01
CA THR A 18 7.02 16.86 -7.47
C THR A 18 6.98 16.36 -6.02
N VAL A 19 6.15 16.98 -5.18
CA VAL A 19 6.05 16.57 -3.77
C VAL A 19 5.35 15.22 -3.60
N GLU A 20 4.43 14.86 -4.51
CA GLU A 20 3.86 13.51 -4.56
C GLU A 20 4.95 12.47 -4.84
N LEU A 21 5.83 12.73 -5.82
CA LEU A 21 6.94 11.83 -6.11
C LEU A 21 7.81 11.59 -4.87
N PHE A 22 8.19 12.65 -4.15
CA PHE A 22 9.01 12.52 -2.94
C PHE A 22 8.29 11.75 -1.84
N GLU A 23 7.02 12.03 -1.63
CA GLU A 23 6.24 11.35 -0.60
C GLU A 23 6.02 9.87 -0.96
N ARG A 24 5.73 9.55 -2.22
CA ARG A 24 5.61 8.15 -2.67
C ARG A 24 6.93 7.39 -2.53
N ALA A 25 8.07 8.02 -2.86
CA ALA A 25 9.37 7.41 -2.64
C ALA A 25 9.62 7.11 -1.15
N ALA A 26 9.32 8.06 -0.28
CA ALA A 26 9.42 7.89 1.17
C ALA A 26 8.53 6.74 1.68
N TYR A 27 7.24 6.79 1.33
CA TYR A 27 6.25 5.82 1.79
C TYR A 27 6.57 4.40 1.33
N TYR A 28 6.76 4.19 0.03
CA TYR A 28 6.97 2.84 -0.50
C TYR A 28 8.35 2.28 -0.16
N GLY A 29 9.35 3.14 0.04
CA GLY A 29 10.66 2.72 0.55
C GLY A 29 10.56 2.12 1.96
N LEU A 30 9.89 2.82 2.87
CA LEU A 30 9.67 2.30 4.22
C LEU A 30 8.68 1.12 4.22
N PHE A 31 7.55 1.24 3.53
CA PHE A 31 6.44 0.31 3.66
C PHE A 31 6.77 -1.09 3.17
N ILE A 32 7.60 -1.25 2.13
CA ILE A 32 8.05 -2.58 1.68
C ILE A 32 8.94 -3.28 2.72
N ALA A 33 9.57 -2.54 3.61
CA ALA A 33 10.46 -3.04 4.64
C ALA A 33 9.86 -2.93 6.07
N ILE A 34 8.64 -2.43 6.24
CA ILE A 34 8.08 -2.07 7.54
C ILE A 34 7.98 -3.27 8.49
N THR A 35 7.53 -4.43 8.00
CA THR A 35 7.43 -5.64 8.83
C THR A 35 8.81 -6.18 9.23
N LEU A 36 9.82 -5.99 8.39
CA LEU A 36 11.21 -6.32 8.71
C LEU A 36 11.79 -5.35 9.74
N TYR A 37 11.56 -4.04 9.58
CA TYR A 37 11.96 -3.03 10.55
C TYR A 37 11.35 -3.29 11.93
N LEU A 38 10.04 -3.52 11.99
CA LEU A 38 9.34 -3.79 13.24
C LEU A 38 9.84 -5.07 13.91
N SER A 39 10.18 -6.11 13.15
CA SER A 39 10.65 -7.38 13.73
C SER A 39 12.14 -7.39 14.02
N ARG A 40 12.98 -6.87 13.12
CA ARG A 40 14.44 -6.99 13.22
C ARG A 40 15.09 -5.84 13.98
N ILE A 41 14.49 -4.64 13.94
CA ILE A 41 15.04 -3.45 14.58
C ILE A 41 14.33 -3.18 15.91
N ILE A 42 13.01 -3.27 15.95
CA ILE A 42 12.23 -2.95 17.15
C ILE A 42 12.00 -4.19 18.04
N GLY A 43 11.97 -5.41 17.47
CA GLY A 43 11.86 -6.65 18.22
C GLY A 43 10.42 -7.17 18.39
N PHE A 44 9.48 -6.76 17.54
CA PHE A 44 8.13 -7.33 17.53
C PHE A 44 8.13 -8.73 16.90
N GLY A 45 7.32 -9.63 17.45
CA GLY A 45 7.01 -10.92 16.83
C GLY A 45 6.28 -10.76 15.49
N ASP A 46 6.13 -11.86 14.75
CA ASP A 46 5.51 -11.80 13.41
C ASP A 46 4.07 -11.30 13.44
N ILE A 47 3.26 -11.76 14.40
CA ILE A 47 1.87 -11.33 14.55
C ILE A 47 1.78 -9.85 14.95
N GLU A 48 2.57 -9.42 15.95
CA GLU A 48 2.57 -8.03 16.40
C GLU A 48 3.03 -7.07 15.30
N ALA A 49 4.14 -7.37 14.63
CA ALA A 49 4.69 -6.57 13.54
C ALA A 49 3.68 -6.44 12.37
N ALA A 50 3.03 -7.56 12.02
CA ALA A 50 2.01 -7.57 10.99
C ALA A 50 0.77 -6.78 11.40
N ALA A 51 0.28 -6.93 12.64
CA ALA A 51 -0.87 -6.19 13.15
C ALA A 51 -0.60 -4.67 13.16
N ILE A 52 0.56 -4.25 13.66
CA ILE A 52 0.96 -2.83 13.67
C ILE A 52 1.05 -2.27 12.25
N ALA A 53 1.70 -2.98 11.32
CA ALA A 53 1.80 -2.56 9.93
C ALA A 53 0.43 -2.54 9.23
N GLY A 54 -0.45 -3.48 9.54
CA GLY A 54 -1.81 -3.55 9.03
C GLY A 54 -2.67 -2.37 9.49
N VAL A 55 -2.64 -2.06 10.79
CA VAL A 55 -3.35 -0.89 11.36
C VAL A 55 -2.78 0.41 10.78
N PHE A 56 -1.45 0.52 10.69
CA PHE A 56 -0.77 1.67 10.07
C PHE A 56 -1.30 1.92 8.65
N GLN A 57 -1.32 0.89 7.80
CA GLN A 57 -1.82 1.00 6.43
C GLN A 57 -3.33 1.27 6.39
N ALA A 58 -4.11 0.62 7.23
CA ALA A 58 -5.55 0.81 7.31
C ALA A 58 -5.91 2.27 7.59
N LEU A 59 -5.27 2.88 8.58
CA LEU A 59 -5.51 4.28 8.94
C LEU A 59 -5.13 5.25 7.82
N LEU A 60 -4.08 4.96 7.04
CA LEU A 60 -3.70 5.72 5.85
C LEU A 60 -4.72 5.62 4.69
N TYR A 61 -5.64 4.67 4.72
CA TYR A 61 -6.77 4.60 3.78
C TYR A 61 -8.05 5.21 4.33
N PHE A 62 -8.23 5.24 5.64
CA PHE A 62 -9.48 5.69 6.27
C PHE A 62 -9.45 7.20 6.62
N ILE A 63 -8.37 7.67 7.26
CA ILE A 63 -8.29 9.06 7.76
C ILE A 63 -8.25 10.12 6.65
N PRO A 64 -7.73 9.87 5.42
CA PRO A 64 -7.67 10.89 4.36
C PRO A 64 -9.02 11.54 4.03
N THR A 65 -10.12 10.81 4.17
CA THR A 65 -11.47 11.35 3.92
C THR A 65 -11.81 12.50 4.89
N PHE A 66 -11.37 12.39 6.14
CA PHE A 66 -11.57 13.42 7.17
C PHE A 66 -10.51 14.54 7.06
N ALA A 67 -9.26 14.17 6.80
CA ALA A 67 -8.16 15.11 6.63
C ALA A 67 -8.39 16.07 5.45
N GLY A 68 -9.01 15.58 4.36
CA GLY A 68 -9.38 16.39 3.19
C GLY A 68 -10.35 17.50 3.53
N ALA A 69 -11.40 17.20 4.30
CA ALA A 69 -12.37 18.21 4.75
C ALA A 69 -11.72 19.29 5.64
N TYR A 70 -10.76 18.89 6.48
CA TYR A 70 -10.01 19.84 7.29
C TYR A 70 -9.05 20.69 6.45
N ALA A 71 -8.40 20.05 5.45
CA ALA A 71 -7.51 20.74 4.52
C ALA A 71 -8.20 21.83 3.70
N ASP A 72 -9.47 21.62 3.32
CA ASP A 72 -10.28 22.64 2.63
C ASP A 72 -10.51 23.89 3.50
N LYS A 73 -10.55 23.74 4.83
CA LYS A 73 -10.73 24.86 5.77
C LYS A 73 -9.44 25.66 6.01
N ILE A 74 -8.28 24.97 6.23
CA ILE A 74 -7.03 25.64 6.56
C ILE A 74 -6.21 26.07 5.34
N GLY A 75 -6.61 25.62 4.14
CA GLY A 75 -5.95 25.88 2.87
C GLY A 75 -4.86 24.85 2.53
N PHE A 76 -4.70 24.56 1.25
CA PHE A 76 -3.85 23.47 0.75
C PHE A 76 -2.38 23.67 1.06
N ARG A 77 -1.86 24.90 0.99
CA ARG A 77 -0.44 25.17 1.32
C ARG A 77 -0.11 24.84 2.76
N LYS A 78 -0.92 25.32 3.71
CA LYS A 78 -0.73 25.05 5.14
C LYS A 78 -0.87 23.55 5.45
N SER A 79 -1.85 22.89 4.82
CA SER A 79 -2.07 21.44 4.96
C SER A 79 -0.86 20.63 4.47
N LEU A 80 -0.28 20.98 3.31
CA LEU A 80 0.92 20.32 2.79
C LEU A 80 2.15 20.58 3.67
N MET A 81 2.33 21.80 4.16
CA MET A 81 3.43 22.11 5.10
C MET A 81 3.32 21.29 6.38
N LEU A 82 2.13 21.23 6.98
CA LEU A 82 1.87 20.43 8.17
C LEU A 82 2.11 18.94 7.87
N ALA A 83 1.60 18.44 6.76
CA ALA A 83 1.76 17.05 6.34
C ALA A 83 3.23 16.67 6.20
N PHE A 84 4.02 17.43 5.44
CA PHE A 84 5.44 17.14 5.25
C PHE A 84 6.27 17.31 6.51
N LEU A 85 5.91 18.26 7.40
CA LEU A 85 6.53 18.38 8.72
C LEU A 85 6.29 17.13 9.57
N LEU A 86 5.03 16.69 9.68
CA LEU A 86 4.66 15.48 10.43
C LEU A 86 5.33 14.22 9.85
N LEU A 87 5.36 14.08 8.53
CA LEU A 87 6.05 12.97 7.87
C LEU A 87 7.55 12.98 8.15
N THR A 88 8.21 14.13 8.04
CA THR A 88 9.65 14.25 8.31
C THR A 88 9.99 13.90 9.76
N LEU A 89 9.19 14.40 10.70
CA LEU A 89 9.37 14.08 12.13
C LEU A 89 9.08 12.60 12.42
N GLY A 90 8.05 12.02 11.79
CA GLY A 90 7.69 10.62 11.95
C GLY A 90 8.76 9.68 11.40
N TYR A 91 9.17 9.86 10.14
CA TYR A 91 10.24 9.05 9.54
C TYR A 91 11.58 9.27 10.23
N GLY A 92 11.91 10.52 10.56
CA GLY A 92 13.12 10.85 11.34
C GLY A 92 13.09 10.21 12.72
N GLY A 93 11.94 10.23 13.40
CA GLY A 93 11.71 9.55 14.67
C GLY A 93 11.96 8.05 14.61
N MET A 94 11.47 7.38 13.57
CA MET A 94 11.78 5.96 13.32
C MET A 94 13.28 5.73 13.09
N GLY A 95 13.96 6.64 12.39
CA GLY A 95 15.41 6.55 12.17
C GLY A 95 16.24 6.75 13.45
N ILE A 96 15.86 7.71 14.29
CA ILE A 96 16.59 8.08 15.52
C ILE A 96 16.30 7.07 16.66
N LEU A 97 15.11 6.49 16.70
CA LEU A 97 14.67 5.60 17.78
C LEU A 97 15.67 4.49 18.13
N PRO A 98 16.25 3.75 17.15
CA PRO A 98 17.24 2.72 17.46
C PRO A 98 18.47 3.26 18.22
N THR A 99 19.04 4.38 17.79
CA THR A 99 20.16 5.02 18.47
C THR A 99 19.79 5.46 19.88
N PHE A 100 18.56 5.95 20.06
CA PHE A 100 18.04 6.31 21.38
C PHE A 100 17.94 5.09 22.30
N LEU A 101 17.39 3.98 21.78
CA LEU A 101 17.26 2.72 22.53
C LEU A 101 18.63 2.13 22.91
N GLU A 102 19.62 2.24 22.02
CA GLU A 102 20.99 1.82 22.28
C GLU A 102 21.67 2.70 23.35
N SER A 103 21.52 4.03 23.25
CA SER A 103 22.04 4.95 24.26
C SER A 103 21.42 4.78 25.64
N ALA A 104 20.18 4.32 25.69
CA ALA A 104 19.48 3.95 26.93
C ALA A 104 19.92 2.57 27.49
N GLY A 105 20.82 1.87 26.81
CA GLY A 105 21.30 0.55 27.23
C GLY A 105 20.30 -0.59 27.07
N LEU A 106 19.21 -0.37 26.31
CA LEU A 106 18.14 -1.37 26.07
C LEU A 106 18.51 -2.35 24.96
N VAL A 107 19.43 -1.99 24.08
CA VAL A 107 19.80 -2.73 22.87
C VAL A 107 21.25 -2.47 22.52
N LYS A 108 21.91 -3.43 21.82
CA LYS A 108 23.18 -3.23 21.16
C LYS A 108 23.04 -3.61 19.67
N TYR A 109 23.03 -2.63 18.79
CA TYR A 109 22.86 -2.87 17.35
C TYR A 109 24.12 -3.35 16.62
N GLY A 110 25.31 -3.08 17.16
CA GLY A 110 26.59 -3.49 16.56
C GLY A 110 26.86 -5.00 16.55
N GLU A 111 26.09 -5.79 17.32
CA GLU A 111 26.22 -7.25 17.43
C GLU A 111 25.04 -8.00 16.77
N VAL A 112 24.24 -7.31 15.96
CA VAL A 112 22.89 -7.75 15.57
C VAL A 112 22.87 -8.71 14.39
N THR A 113 23.17 -9.95 14.63
CA THR A 113 22.41 -11.05 14.03
C THR A 113 21.28 -11.53 14.95
N GLU A 114 21.30 -11.21 16.24
CA GLU A 114 20.38 -11.73 17.25
C GLU A 114 19.78 -10.60 18.09
N PHE A 115 18.70 -10.01 17.60
CA PHE A 115 17.99 -8.96 18.28
C PHE A 115 16.95 -9.52 19.26
N THR A 116 17.39 -9.86 20.47
CA THR A 116 16.51 -10.36 21.52
C THR A 116 16.16 -9.31 22.57
N GLY A 117 16.87 -8.17 22.60
CA GLY A 117 16.83 -7.21 23.70
C GLY A 117 15.50 -6.50 23.95
N LEU A 118 14.59 -6.39 22.95
CA LEU A 118 13.30 -5.72 23.11
C LEU A 118 12.11 -6.67 23.03
N ILE A 119 12.28 -7.95 22.80
CA ILE A 119 11.15 -8.89 22.63
C ILE A 119 10.23 -8.85 23.85
N ASP A 120 10.78 -8.81 25.06
CA ASP A 120 10.02 -8.77 26.31
C ASP A 120 9.90 -7.34 26.91
N SER A 121 10.41 -6.32 26.23
CA SER A 121 10.41 -4.94 26.72
C SER A 121 9.25 -4.13 26.16
N SER A 122 8.51 -3.43 27.01
CA SER A 122 7.50 -2.45 26.59
C SER A 122 8.11 -1.24 25.83
N ALA A 123 9.43 -1.05 25.89
CA ALA A 123 10.12 0.01 25.14
C ALA A 123 9.96 -0.13 23.62
N LYS A 124 9.64 -1.34 23.09
CA LYS A 124 9.34 -1.55 21.67
C LYS A 124 8.17 -0.69 21.17
N TYR A 125 7.21 -0.34 22.03
CA TYR A 125 6.08 0.50 21.66
C TYR A 125 6.43 1.99 21.48
N ALA A 126 7.66 2.40 21.79
CA ALA A 126 8.15 3.77 21.54
C ALA A 126 8.16 4.14 20.03
N VAL A 127 8.06 3.18 19.13
CA VAL A 127 7.92 3.41 17.69
C VAL A 127 6.53 3.98 17.31
N LEU A 128 5.49 3.70 18.09
CA LEU A 128 4.12 4.06 17.76
C LEU A 128 3.89 5.57 17.62
N PRO A 129 4.40 6.46 18.49
CA PRO A 129 4.31 7.92 18.29
C PRO A 129 4.83 8.37 16.93
N ALA A 130 5.98 7.85 16.49
CA ALA A 130 6.54 8.18 15.18
C ALA A 130 5.62 7.69 14.03
N MET A 131 5.07 6.49 14.14
CA MET A 131 4.11 5.96 13.17
C MET A 131 2.81 6.77 13.13
N ILE A 132 2.31 7.26 14.28
CA ILE A 132 1.13 8.13 14.35
C ILE A 132 1.40 9.45 13.60
N LEU A 133 2.58 10.05 13.76
CA LEU A 133 2.95 11.25 12.99
C LEU A 133 2.91 10.99 11.48
N ILE A 134 3.41 9.83 11.04
CA ILE A 134 3.36 9.44 9.62
C ILE A 134 1.91 9.25 9.15
N ILE A 135 1.05 8.61 9.93
CA ILE A 135 -0.36 8.42 9.61
C ILE A 135 -1.05 9.78 9.44
N LEU A 136 -0.88 10.67 10.40
CA LEU A 136 -1.48 12.00 10.36
C LEU A 136 -0.98 12.80 9.15
N GLY A 137 0.33 12.86 8.93
CA GLY A 137 0.93 13.54 7.79
C GLY A 137 0.48 12.98 6.45
N GLY A 138 0.57 11.66 6.27
CA GLY A 138 0.18 10.96 5.03
C GLY A 138 -1.30 11.11 4.69
N SER A 139 -2.15 11.27 5.72
CA SER A 139 -3.59 11.44 5.52
C SER A 139 -3.94 12.77 4.82
N PHE A 140 -3.19 13.84 5.06
CA PHE A 140 -3.37 15.11 4.34
C PHE A 140 -2.90 15.03 2.89
N ILE A 141 -1.82 14.31 2.63
CA ILE A 141 -1.17 14.29 1.30
C ILE A 141 -2.15 13.84 0.21
N LYS A 142 -2.78 12.67 0.39
CA LYS A 142 -3.67 12.10 -0.63
C LYS A 142 -4.78 13.07 -1.05
N SER A 143 -5.45 13.66 -0.07
CA SER A 143 -6.60 14.55 -0.33
C SER A 143 -6.16 15.87 -0.94
N VAL A 144 -5.08 16.47 -0.44
CA VAL A 144 -4.65 17.80 -0.87
C VAL A 144 -4.01 17.78 -2.25
N ILE A 145 -3.17 16.77 -2.55
CA ILE A 145 -2.51 16.72 -3.86
C ILE A 145 -3.51 16.37 -4.95
N THR A 146 -4.39 15.39 -4.75
CA THR A 146 -5.46 15.08 -5.72
C THR A 146 -6.42 16.27 -5.89
N GLY A 147 -6.73 16.98 -4.81
CA GLY A 147 -7.50 18.22 -4.84
C GLY A 147 -6.78 19.34 -5.62
N THR A 148 -5.46 19.48 -5.47
CA THR A 148 -4.66 20.43 -6.26
C THR A 148 -4.71 20.08 -7.74
N VAL A 149 -4.49 18.80 -8.11
CA VAL A 149 -4.59 18.35 -9.51
C VAL A 149 -5.97 18.66 -10.09
N ALA A 150 -7.03 18.42 -9.34
CA ALA A 150 -8.39 18.73 -9.77
C ALA A 150 -8.62 20.22 -10.00
N LYS A 151 -8.14 21.10 -9.10
CA LYS A 151 -8.30 22.56 -9.15
C LYS A 151 -7.45 23.22 -10.26
N GLU A 152 -6.22 22.73 -10.44
CA GLU A 152 -5.23 23.31 -11.37
C GLU A 152 -5.35 22.74 -12.79
N THR A 153 -6.33 21.88 -13.06
CA THR A 153 -6.62 21.33 -14.39
C THR A 153 -7.95 21.84 -14.93
N THR A 154 -7.98 22.14 -16.24
CA THR A 154 -9.18 22.51 -16.98
C THR A 154 -9.85 21.27 -17.60
N LYS A 155 -11.08 21.39 -18.11
CA LYS A 155 -11.76 20.29 -18.82
C LYS A 155 -10.93 19.74 -20.00
N SER A 156 -10.12 20.58 -20.66
CA SER A 156 -9.33 20.21 -21.85
C SER A 156 -8.04 19.46 -21.52
N ASN A 157 -7.44 19.65 -20.31
CA ASN A 157 -6.17 19.02 -19.92
C ASN A 157 -6.29 18.08 -18.70
N ARG A 158 -7.48 17.96 -18.10
CA ARG A 158 -7.72 17.19 -16.87
C ARG A 158 -7.27 15.73 -16.96
N ALA A 159 -7.65 15.02 -18.02
CA ALA A 159 -7.26 13.63 -18.21
C ALA A 159 -5.74 13.47 -18.28
N ARG A 160 -5.03 14.39 -18.93
CA ARG A 160 -3.58 14.42 -19.01
C ARG A 160 -2.96 14.76 -17.65
N GLY A 161 -3.54 15.70 -16.91
CA GLY A 161 -3.10 16.05 -15.57
C GLY A 161 -3.12 14.86 -14.62
N TYR A 162 -4.20 14.09 -14.62
CA TYR A 162 -4.27 12.84 -13.83
C TYR A 162 -3.31 11.76 -14.33
N SER A 163 -3.05 11.67 -15.64
CA SER A 163 -2.05 10.73 -16.16
C SER A 163 -0.63 11.07 -15.68
N ILE A 164 -0.26 12.37 -15.68
CA ILE A 164 1.02 12.83 -15.14
C ILE A 164 1.10 12.55 -13.64
N PHE A 165 0.06 12.86 -12.88
CA PHE A 165 -0.01 12.56 -11.45
C PHE A 165 0.21 11.08 -11.18
N TYR A 166 -0.53 10.20 -11.89
CA TYR A 166 -0.38 8.75 -11.72
C TYR A 166 1.02 8.25 -12.10
N MET A 167 1.63 8.84 -13.11
CA MET A 167 3.01 8.56 -13.48
C MET A 167 3.99 8.94 -12.36
N MET A 168 3.82 10.11 -11.72
CA MET A 168 4.67 10.53 -10.59
C MET A 168 4.52 9.62 -9.38
N VAL A 169 3.30 9.17 -9.07
CA VAL A 169 3.04 8.15 -8.04
C VAL A 169 3.85 6.88 -8.30
N ASN A 170 3.82 6.37 -9.54
CA ASN A 170 4.51 5.13 -9.90
C ASN A 170 6.04 5.29 -9.93
N ILE A 171 6.56 6.42 -10.43
CA ILE A 171 8.01 6.70 -10.38
C ILE A 171 8.48 6.80 -8.94
N GLY A 172 7.76 7.50 -8.07
CA GLY A 172 8.07 7.57 -6.65
C GLY A 172 8.07 6.21 -5.98
N ALA A 173 7.01 5.40 -6.21
CA ALA A 173 6.90 4.06 -5.67
C ALA A 173 8.03 3.14 -6.14
N PHE A 174 8.38 3.19 -7.42
CA PHE A 174 9.49 2.43 -7.99
C PHE A 174 10.82 2.85 -7.37
N SER A 175 11.10 4.15 -7.30
CA SER A 175 12.34 4.70 -6.76
C SER A 175 12.50 4.34 -5.27
N GLY A 176 11.44 4.49 -4.49
CA GLY A 176 11.44 4.15 -3.07
C GLY A 176 11.74 2.68 -2.80
N LYS A 177 11.09 1.77 -3.53
CA LYS A 177 11.38 0.33 -3.39
C LYS A 177 12.78 -0.04 -3.88
N THR A 178 13.27 0.65 -4.91
CA THR A 178 14.60 0.36 -5.49
C THR A 178 15.74 0.67 -4.53
N ILE A 179 15.64 1.73 -3.72
CA ILE A 179 16.71 2.12 -2.78
C ILE A 179 16.91 1.12 -1.62
N VAL A 180 15.91 0.31 -1.31
CA VAL A 180 15.94 -0.62 -0.15
C VAL A 180 17.05 -1.67 -0.32
N LYS A 181 17.18 -2.24 -1.52
CA LYS A 181 18.20 -3.28 -1.79
C LYS A 181 19.63 -2.77 -1.55
N PRO A 182 20.10 -1.69 -2.21
CA PRO A 182 21.46 -1.20 -2.01
C PRO A 182 21.74 -0.81 -0.56
N LEU A 183 20.79 -0.25 0.17
CA LEU A 183 20.98 0.07 1.59
C LEU A 183 21.16 -1.20 2.44
N ARG A 184 20.38 -2.25 2.16
CA ARG A 184 20.52 -3.52 2.86
C ARG A 184 21.80 -4.29 2.50
N GLU A 185 22.21 -4.26 1.23
CA GLU A 185 23.47 -4.89 0.79
C GLU A 185 24.70 -4.20 1.39
N ALA A 186 24.68 -2.88 1.52
CA ALA A 186 25.79 -2.11 2.07
C ALA A 186 25.88 -2.18 3.60
N MET A 187 24.72 -2.29 4.30
CA MET A 187 24.61 -2.04 5.74
C MET A 187 23.87 -3.16 6.51
N GLY A 188 23.48 -4.25 5.84
CA GLY A 188 22.75 -5.33 6.50
C GLY A 188 21.44 -4.86 7.16
N ASN A 189 21.21 -5.22 8.42
CA ASN A 189 20.03 -4.78 9.18
C ASN A 189 20.01 -3.27 9.47
N GLU A 190 21.17 -2.61 9.61
CA GLU A 190 21.23 -1.15 9.75
C GLU A 190 20.65 -0.44 8.53
N GLY A 191 20.71 -1.06 7.35
CA GLY A 191 20.06 -0.55 6.14
C GLY A 191 18.56 -0.30 6.33
N LEU A 192 17.88 -1.05 7.21
CA LEU A 192 16.47 -0.81 7.55
C LEU A 192 16.27 0.52 8.30
N ILE A 193 17.23 0.92 9.13
CA ILE A 193 17.24 2.22 9.82
C ILE A 193 17.46 3.35 8.80
N TRP A 194 18.42 3.17 7.90
CA TRP A 194 18.73 4.14 6.85
C TRP A 194 17.60 4.37 5.86
N ILE A 195 16.72 3.39 5.65
CA ILE A 195 15.49 3.58 4.89
C ILE A 195 14.58 4.64 5.54
N SER A 196 14.52 4.67 6.87
CA SER A 196 13.75 5.70 7.59
C SER A 196 14.36 7.09 7.41
N TYR A 197 15.69 7.21 7.47
CA TYR A 197 16.38 8.48 7.18
C TYR A 197 16.21 8.92 5.72
N PHE A 198 16.28 7.99 4.77
CA PHE A 198 15.95 8.28 3.36
C PHE A 198 14.53 8.84 3.23
N SER A 199 13.55 8.21 3.88
CA SER A 199 12.15 8.67 3.86
C SER A 199 12.00 10.05 4.51
N ALA A 200 12.69 10.30 5.61
CA ALA A 200 12.75 11.63 6.25
C ALA A 200 13.36 12.68 5.32
N ALA A 201 14.46 12.36 4.64
CA ALA A 201 15.10 13.27 3.69
C ALA A 201 14.17 13.61 2.50
N MET A 202 13.49 12.62 1.92
CA MET A 202 12.53 12.83 0.84
C MET A 202 11.37 13.74 1.28
N THR A 203 10.80 13.49 2.46
CA THR A 203 9.71 14.32 2.99
C THR A 203 10.18 15.71 3.40
N PHE A 204 11.39 15.85 3.91
CA PHE A 204 12.01 17.18 4.18
C PHE A 204 12.22 17.97 2.89
N LEU A 205 12.71 17.34 1.81
CA LEU A 205 12.78 17.99 0.49
C LEU A 205 11.38 18.41 0.01
N GLY A 206 10.38 17.57 0.21
CA GLY A 206 8.99 17.92 -0.05
C GLY A 206 8.52 19.16 0.73
N LEU A 207 8.87 19.25 2.03
CA LEU A 207 8.58 20.42 2.87
C LEU A 207 9.22 21.69 2.31
N LEU A 208 10.51 21.64 1.93
CA LEU A 208 11.21 22.78 1.34
C LEU A 208 10.57 23.22 0.01
N VAL A 209 10.22 22.25 -0.87
CA VAL A 209 9.55 22.55 -2.13
C VAL A 209 8.20 23.23 -1.90
N VAL A 210 7.39 22.75 -0.95
CA VAL A 210 6.10 23.39 -0.60
C VAL A 210 6.36 24.79 -0.05
N PHE A 211 7.30 24.94 0.88
CA PHE A 211 7.58 26.21 1.52
C PHE A 211 7.98 27.31 0.53
N PHE A 212 8.93 27.01 -0.38
CA PHE A 212 9.48 27.98 -1.29
C PHE A 212 8.70 28.12 -2.61
N MET A 213 8.08 27.04 -3.08
CA MET A 213 7.58 26.98 -4.46
C MET A 213 6.05 26.87 -4.58
N TYR A 214 5.34 26.39 -3.55
CA TYR A 214 3.89 26.20 -3.66
C TYR A 214 3.17 27.53 -3.47
N LYS A 215 2.61 28.03 -4.60
CA LYS A 215 1.76 29.22 -4.63
C LYS A 215 0.47 28.82 -5.35
N SER A 216 -0.57 28.49 -4.63
CA SER A 216 -1.92 28.32 -5.15
C SER A 216 -2.79 29.50 -4.74
N LYS A 217 -3.75 29.85 -5.56
CA LYS A 217 -4.80 30.80 -5.16
C LYS A 217 -5.59 30.14 -4.03
N GLU A 218 -5.43 30.66 -2.82
CA GLU A 218 -6.13 30.14 -1.65
C GLU A 218 -7.64 30.39 -1.83
N HIS A 219 -8.36 29.32 -2.13
CA HIS A 219 -9.79 29.30 -1.93
C HIS A 219 -10.02 28.40 -0.71
N SER A 220 -10.18 28.99 0.46
CA SER A 220 -10.80 28.33 1.60
C SER A 220 -12.27 28.12 1.21
N GLY A 221 -12.62 26.91 0.83
CA GLY A 221 -13.99 26.50 0.63
C GLY A 221 -14.66 26.15 1.95
N GLU A 222 -15.97 26.16 2.00
CA GLU A 222 -16.71 25.51 3.08
C GLU A 222 -16.53 24.00 2.92
N GLY A 223 -15.48 23.43 3.56
CA GLY A 223 -15.27 21.99 3.57
C GLY A 223 -16.43 21.28 4.27
N LYS A 224 -16.76 20.06 3.84
CA LYS A 224 -17.80 19.24 4.48
C LYS A 224 -17.52 19.09 5.97
N SER A 225 -18.56 19.13 6.78
CA SER A 225 -18.47 18.93 8.22
C SER A 225 -18.19 17.47 8.53
N ILE A 226 -17.57 17.18 9.69
CA ILE A 226 -17.35 15.80 10.16
C ILE A 226 -18.67 15.02 10.21
N LYS A 227 -19.76 15.69 10.60
CA LYS A 227 -21.11 15.09 10.65
C LYS A 227 -21.56 14.63 9.27
N GLU A 228 -21.43 15.47 8.24
CA GLU A 228 -21.80 15.11 6.84
C GLU A 228 -20.97 13.93 6.33
N ILE A 229 -19.67 13.84 6.70
CA ILE A 229 -18.81 12.73 6.33
C ILE A 229 -19.26 11.44 7.03
N LEU A 230 -19.55 11.50 8.33
CA LEU A 230 -20.05 10.35 9.09
C LEU A 230 -21.43 9.89 8.60
N ASP A 231 -22.34 10.82 8.29
CA ASP A 231 -23.65 10.49 7.73
C ASP A 231 -23.51 9.79 6.36
N ALA A 232 -22.57 10.22 5.52
CA ALA A 232 -22.29 9.56 4.24
C ALA A 232 -21.71 8.15 4.45
N LEU A 233 -20.79 7.97 5.42
CA LEU A 233 -20.27 6.65 5.79
C LEU A 233 -21.40 5.71 6.24
N VAL A 234 -22.28 6.17 7.11
CA VAL A 234 -23.44 5.40 7.57
C VAL A 234 -24.33 4.99 6.40
N ARG A 235 -24.64 5.93 5.49
CA ARG A 235 -25.42 5.62 4.27
C ARG A 235 -24.77 4.56 3.39
N ILE A 236 -23.45 4.58 3.24
CA ILE A 236 -22.71 3.57 2.48
C ILE A 236 -22.75 2.21 3.19
N CYS A 237 -22.55 2.18 4.52
CA CYS A 237 -22.62 0.96 5.32
C CYS A 237 -24.04 0.34 5.32
N LEU A 238 -25.08 1.16 5.23
CA LEU A 238 -26.46 0.71 5.10
C LEU A 238 -26.86 0.32 3.68
N ASN A 239 -26.07 0.69 2.68
CA ASN A 239 -26.30 0.28 1.29
C ASN A 239 -25.77 -1.13 1.05
N PHE A 240 -26.68 -2.11 1.10
CA PHE A 240 -26.31 -3.54 0.93
C PHE A 240 -25.55 -3.83 -0.36
N ARG A 241 -25.82 -3.13 -1.45
CA ARG A 241 -25.09 -3.30 -2.71
C ARG A 241 -23.61 -2.91 -2.57
N LEU A 242 -23.35 -1.78 -1.92
CA LEU A 242 -21.99 -1.27 -1.77
C LEU A 242 -21.21 -2.04 -0.73
N ILE A 243 -21.78 -2.30 0.44
CA ILE A 243 -21.07 -2.98 1.53
C ILE A 243 -20.71 -4.42 1.18
N ILE A 244 -21.62 -5.17 0.53
CA ILE A 244 -21.31 -6.54 0.08
C ILE A 244 -20.20 -6.52 -0.98
N LEU A 245 -20.23 -5.58 -1.92
CA LEU A 245 -19.17 -5.46 -2.92
C LEU A 245 -17.83 -5.12 -2.25
N ILE A 246 -17.81 -4.20 -1.29
CA ILE A 246 -16.61 -3.87 -0.50
C ILE A 246 -16.05 -5.11 0.18
N LEU A 247 -16.89 -5.91 0.85
CA LEU A 247 -16.46 -7.13 1.52
C LEU A 247 -15.88 -8.17 0.55
N ILE A 248 -16.50 -8.35 -0.62
CA ILE A 248 -15.99 -9.25 -1.65
C ILE A 248 -14.63 -8.78 -2.19
N ILE A 249 -14.50 -7.51 -2.50
CA ILE A 249 -13.26 -6.91 -3.00
C ILE A 249 -12.15 -6.91 -1.93
N THR A 250 -12.51 -6.86 -0.66
CA THR A 250 -11.56 -7.00 0.45
C THR A 250 -10.71 -8.27 0.32
N GLY A 251 -11.32 -9.41 -0.06
CA GLY A 251 -10.58 -10.66 -0.26
C GLY A 251 -9.52 -10.58 -1.35
N PHE A 252 -9.78 -9.90 -2.46
CA PHE A 252 -8.77 -9.62 -3.49
C PHE A 252 -7.59 -8.82 -2.91
N TRP A 253 -7.88 -7.73 -2.21
CA TRP A 253 -6.85 -6.86 -1.64
C TRP A 253 -6.11 -7.51 -0.46
N MET A 254 -6.73 -8.46 0.25
CA MET A 254 -6.01 -9.26 1.25
C MET A 254 -4.84 -10.03 0.61
N VAL A 255 -5.05 -10.61 -0.57
CA VAL A 255 -3.99 -11.31 -1.32
C VAL A 255 -2.98 -10.32 -1.92
N GLN A 256 -3.45 -9.22 -2.48
CA GLN A 256 -2.59 -8.16 -3.04
C GLN A 256 -1.64 -7.57 -1.99
N HIS A 257 -2.10 -7.35 -0.77
CA HIS A 257 -1.29 -6.81 0.32
C HIS A 257 -0.19 -7.76 0.81
N GLN A 258 -0.24 -9.07 0.44
CA GLN A 258 0.81 -10.01 0.82
C GLN A 258 2.18 -9.68 0.20
N MET A 259 2.20 -8.89 -0.85
CA MET A 259 3.43 -8.32 -1.39
C MET A 259 4.21 -7.48 -0.35
N TYR A 260 3.51 -6.90 0.63
CA TYR A 260 4.11 -6.10 1.72
C TYR A 260 4.12 -6.84 3.05
N ALA A 261 3.11 -7.66 3.32
CA ALA A 261 2.93 -8.32 4.60
C ALA A 261 3.76 -9.61 4.72
N THR A 262 3.57 -10.55 3.81
CA THR A 262 4.17 -11.90 3.85
C THR A 262 5.47 -12.00 3.05
N MET A 263 5.46 -11.52 1.81
CA MET A 263 6.49 -11.77 0.82
C MET A 263 7.90 -11.37 1.29
N PRO A 264 8.14 -10.20 1.92
CA PRO A 264 9.49 -9.83 2.32
C PRO A 264 10.13 -10.81 3.30
N LYS A 265 9.38 -11.23 4.32
CA LYS A 265 9.86 -12.21 5.31
C LYS A 265 9.97 -13.61 4.71
N TYR A 266 8.96 -14.05 3.99
CA TYR A 266 8.90 -15.37 3.34
C TYR A 266 10.09 -15.61 2.42
N VAL A 267 10.36 -14.64 1.53
CA VAL A 267 11.46 -14.76 0.57
C VAL A 267 12.82 -14.74 1.26
N LEU A 268 13.04 -13.84 2.24
CA LEU A 268 14.32 -13.77 2.95
C LEU A 268 14.58 -15.02 3.79
N ARG A 269 13.56 -15.59 4.40
CA ARG A 269 13.69 -16.81 5.21
C ARG A 269 14.02 -18.03 4.35
N LEU A 270 13.43 -18.17 3.17
CA LEU A 270 13.58 -19.36 2.31
C LEU A 270 14.70 -19.23 1.28
N ALA A 271 14.80 -18.06 0.61
CA ALA A 271 15.81 -17.82 -0.42
C ALA A 271 17.09 -17.15 0.10
N GLY A 272 17.12 -16.74 1.39
CA GLY A 272 18.27 -16.14 2.04
C GLY A 272 18.33 -14.60 1.91
N GLU A 273 19.26 -14.01 2.67
CA GLU A 273 19.42 -12.54 2.80
C GLU A 273 19.87 -11.86 1.50
N GLY A 274 20.44 -12.58 0.55
CA GLY A 274 20.79 -12.08 -0.79
C GLY A 274 19.57 -11.82 -1.68
N ALA A 275 18.40 -12.32 -1.31
CA ALA A 275 17.16 -12.05 -2.03
C ALA A 275 16.73 -10.58 -1.91
N SER A 276 15.99 -10.09 -2.90
CA SER A 276 15.64 -8.67 -3.04
C SER A 276 14.13 -8.44 -3.11
N PRO A 277 13.37 -8.67 -2.03
CA PRO A 277 11.91 -8.55 -2.03
C PRO A 277 11.40 -7.20 -2.53
N SER A 278 12.10 -6.10 -2.21
CA SER A 278 11.74 -4.76 -2.64
C SER A 278 11.81 -4.58 -4.17
N TRP A 279 12.77 -5.23 -4.82
CA TRP A 279 12.87 -5.21 -6.28
C TRP A 279 11.82 -6.11 -6.93
N TYR A 280 11.51 -7.26 -6.33
CA TYR A 280 10.44 -8.14 -6.83
C TYR A 280 9.09 -7.41 -6.80
N ALA A 281 8.83 -6.64 -5.75
CA ALA A 281 7.62 -5.83 -5.64
C ALA A 281 7.49 -4.74 -6.71
N ASN A 282 8.58 -4.33 -7.39
CA ASN A 282 8.53 -3.38 -8.51
C ASN A 282 7.91 -3.98 -9.79
N VAL A 283 7.83 -5.29 -9.88
CA VAL A 283 7.18 -5.98 -11.01
C VAL A 283 5.69 -5.63 -11.08
N ASN A 284 5.00 -5.48 -9.94
CA ASN A 284 3.58 -5.13 -9.91
C ASN A 284 3.29 -3.79 -10.63
N PRO A 285 3.83 -2.63 -10.22
CA PRO A 285 3.55 -1.37 -10.90
C PRO A 285 4.03 -1.35 -12.35
N LEU A 286 5.07 -2.09 -12.70
CA LEU A 286 5.53 -2.23 -14.08
C LEU A 286 4.47 -2.94 -14.94
N VAL A 287 3.96 -4.09 -14.49
CA VAL A 287 2.92 -4.84 -15.21
C VAL A 287 1.64 -4.02 -15.31
N VAL A 288 1.22 -3.36 -14.23
CA VAL A 288 0.06 -2.46 -14.25
C VAL A 288 0.22 -1.37 -15.31
N ALA A 289 1.36 -0.67 -15.32
CA ALA A 289 1.62 0.40 -16.27
C ALA A 289 1.59 -0.07 -17.73
N LEU A 290 2.13 -1.26 -18.00
CA LEU A 290 2.18 -1.83 -19.35
C LEU A 290 0.83 -2.37 -19.83
N THR A 291 -0.03 -2.88 -18.92
CA THR A 291 -1.21 -3.65 -19.30
C THR A 291 -2.54 -2.92 -19.08
N VAL A 292 -2.61 -1.91 -18.20
CA VAL A 292 -3.87 -1.24 -17.84
C VAL A 292 -4.59 -0.63 -19.04
N GLY A 293 -3.86 0.01 -19.96
CA GLY A 293 -4.44 0.60 -21.16
C GLY A 293 -5.05 -0.45 -22.09
N LEU A 294 -4.34 -1.55 -22.29
CA LEU A 294 -4.77 -2.66 -23.15
C LEU A 294 -6.00 -3.38 -22.55
N VAL A 295 -5.96 -3.69 -21.26
CA VAL A 295 -7.08 -4.33 -20.56
C VAL A 295 -8.31 -3.43 -20.55
N THR A 296 -8.16 -2.12 -20.30
CA THR A 296 -9.27 -1.16 -20.36
C THR A 296 -9.91 -1.14 -21.74
N GLN A 297 -9.11 -1.16 -22.82
CA GLN A 297 -9.60 -1.24 -24.19
C GLN A 297 -10.38 -2.55 -24.45
N MET A 298 -9.82 -3.70 -24.03
CA MET A 298 -10.46 -5.02 -24.19
C MET A 298 -11.79 -5.10 -23.44
N MET A 299 -11.84 -4.54 -22.23
CA MET A 299 -13.01 -4.60 -21.36
C MET A 299 -14.03 -3.46 -21.61
N ARG A 300 -13.76 -2.55 -22.54
CA ARG A 300 -14.62 -1.36 -22.81
C ARG A 300 -16.09 -1.71 -23.08
N LYS A 301 -16.35 -2.82 -23.76
CA LYS A 301 -17.71 -3.27 -24.11
C LYS A 301 -18.34 -4.23 -23.09
N ARG A 302 -17.64 -4.53 -22.00
CA ARG A 302 -18.08 -5.45 -20.94
C ARG A 302 -18.51 -4.67 -19.71
N THR A 303 -19.38 -5.27 -18.90
CA THR A 303 -19.80 -4.67 -17.61
C THR A 303 -18.63 -4.59 -16.63
N ALA A 304 -18.69 -3.66 -15.69
CA ALA A 304 -17.69 -3.54 -14.64
C ALA A 304 -17.56 -4.82 -13.82
N LEU A 305 -18.68 -5.44 -13.45
CA LEU A 305 -18.70 -6.71 -12.72
C LEU A 305 -18.05 -7.86 -13.49
N PHE A 306 -18.23 -7.94 -14.82
CA PHE A 306 -17.57 -8.96 -15.64
C PHE A 306 -16.04 -8.79 -15.61
N SER A 307 -15.56 -7.56 -15.82
CA SER A 307 -14.12 -7.28 -15.77
C SER A 307 -13.53 -7.63 -14.39
N MET A 308 -14.17 -7.19 -13.31
CA MET A 308 -13.74 -7.53 -11.95
C MET A 308 -13.71 -9.04 -11.70
N THR A 309 -14.71 -9.79 -12.23
CA THR A 309 -14.73 -11.24 -12.09
C THR A 309 -13.52 -11.91 -12.78
N VAL A 310 -13.13 -11.43 -13.97
CA VAL A 310 -11.92 -11.94 -14.65
C VAL A 310 -10.69 -11.71 -13.79
N GLY A 311 -10.48 -10.50 -13.26
CA GLY A 311 -9.35 -10.20 -12.37
C GLY A 311 -9.35 -11.05 -11.10
N MET A 312 -10.53 -11.31 -10.51
CA MET A 312 -10.68 -12.18 -9.34
C MET A 312 -10.22 -13.62 -9.60
N PHE A 313 -10.39 -14.16 -10.80
CA PHE A 313 -9.91 -15.51 -11.16
C PHE A 313 -8.43 -15.56 -11.51
N ILE A 314 -7.81 -14.43 -11.85
CA ILE A 314 -6.37 -14.37 -12.06
C ILE A 314 -5.62 -14.40 -10.71
N MET A 315 -6.20 -13.87 -9.65
CA MET A 315 -5.54 -13.77 -8.33
C MET A 315 -5.20 -15.15 -7.71
N PRO A 316 -6.07 -16.18 -7.72
CA PRO A 316 -5.70 -17.52 -7.26
C PRO A 316 -4.50 -18.10 -8.03
N VAL A 317 -4.43 -17.86 -9.34
CA VAL A 317 -3.30 -18.30 -10.18
C VAL A 317 -2.00 -17.65 -9.73
N SER A 318 -2.02 -16.35 -9.39
CA SER A 318 -0.89 -15.66 -8.79
C SER A 318 -0.40 -16.35 -7.51
N ALA A 319 -1.30 -16.62 -6.57
CA ALA A 319 -0.95 -17.25 -5.30
C ALA A 319 -0.46 -18.71 -5.49
N LEU A 320 -0.97 -19.45 -6.48
CA LEU A 320 -0.46 -20.78 -6.86
C LEU A 320 1.00 -20.71 -7.36
N PHE A 321 1.35 -19.71 -8.18
CA PHE A 321 2.74 -19.50 -8.58
C PHE A 321 3.62 -19.23 -7.36
N MET A 322 3.18 -18.39 -6.43
CA MET A 322 3.94 -18.10 -5.20
C MET A 322 4.13 -19.36 -4.34
N ALA A 323 3.14 -20.25 -4.27
CA ALA A 323 3.24 -21.52 -3.57
C ALA A 323 4.24 -22.48 -4.24
N SER A 324 4.26 -22.53 -5.58
CA SER A 324 5.01 -23.53 -6.34
C SER A 324 6.54 -23.40 -6.17
N GLY A 325 7.03 -22.22 -5.83
CA GLY A 325 8.47 -22.00 -5.64
C GLY A 325 9.10 -22.91 -4.59
N ASN A 326 8.36 -23.29 -3.57
CA ASN A 326 8.84 -24.18 -2.50
C ASN A 326 8.89 -25.66 -2.92
N MET A 327 8.29 -26.00 -4.05
CA MET A 327 8.25 -27.36 -4.60
C MET A 327 9.36 -27.62 -5.63
N LEU A 328 10.07 -26.59 -6.05
CA LEU A 328 11.12 -26.66 -7.05
C LEU A 328 12.48 -26.66 -6.33
N GLN A 329 13.41 -27.48 -6.83
CA GLN A 329 14.72 -27.64 -6.18
C GLN A 329 15.86 -26.92 -6.92
N ALA A 330 15.73 -26.74 -8.23
CA ALA A 330 16.77 -26.14 -9.05
C ALA A 330 16.55 -24.63 -9.23
N ASP A 331 17.64 -23.86 -9.20
CA ASP A 331 17.62 -22.45 -9.54
C ASP A 331 17.10 -22.22 -10.96
N ILE A 332 16.29 -21.18 -11.13
CA ILE A 332 15.69 -20.80 -12.38
C ILE A 332 16.30 -19.46 -12.82
N LEU A 333 16.99 -19.44 -13.94
CA LEU A 333 17.69 -18.25 -14.46
C LEU A 333 18.64 -17.62 -13.42
N GLY A 334 19.31 -18.44 -12.61
CA GLY A 334 20.21 -17.97 -11.56
C GLY A 334 19.54 -17.38 -10.32
N MET A 335 18.22 -17.54 -10.19
CA MET A 335 17.44 -17.13 -9.03
C MET A 335 16.95 -18.35 -8.25
N HIS A 336 16.93 -18.24 -6.93
CA HIS A 336 16.29 -19.24 -6.08
C HIS A 336 14.82 -19.44 -6.51
N PRO A 337 14.29 -20.67 -6.59
CA PRO A 337 12.95 -20.95 -7.13
C PRO A 337 11.84 -20.16 -6.44
N VAL A 338 11.91 -20.02 -5.11
CA VAL A 338 10.94 -19.23 -4.33
C VAL A 338 10.93 -17.77 -4.80
N ALA A 339 12.11 -17.19 -5.02
CA ALA A 339 12.23 -15.80 -5.48
C ALA A 339 11.69 -15.64 -6.91
N PHE A 340 12.05 -16.56 -7.82
CA PHE A 340 11.60 -16.52 -9.20
C PHE A 340 10.07 -16.67 -9.32
N MET A 341 9.50 -17.66 -8.65
CA MET A 341 8.04 -17.88 -8.69
C MET A 341 7.26 -16.79 -7.98
N MET A 342 7.87 -16.13 -6.99
CA MET A 342 7.32 -14.92 -6.38
C MET A 342 7.20 -13.77 -7.39
N VAL A 343 8.23 -13.53 -8.19
CA VAL A 343 8.21 -12.53 -9.27
C VAL A 343 7.08 -12.81 -10.27
N ILE A 344 6.92 -14.06 -10.69
CA ILE A 344 5.84 -14.47 -11.57
C ILE A 344 4.48 -14.22 -10.91
N GLY A 345 4.31 -14.65 -9.67
CA GLY A 345 3.08 -14.40 -8.91
C GLY A 345 2.74 -12.92 -8.82
N ILE A 346 3.71 -12.06 -8.49
CA ILE A 346 3.53 -10.60 -8.43
C ILE A 346 3.14 -10.02 -9.81
N ALA A 347 3.69 -10.55 -10.90
CA ALA A 347 3.30 -10.14 -12.24
C ALA A 347 1.81 -10.44 -12.50
N PHE A 348 1.33 -11.62 -12.10
CA PHE A 348 -0.09 -11.98 -12.20
C PHE A 348 -0.96 -11.13 -11.25
N GLN A 349 -0.48 -10.73 -10.07
CA GLN A 349 -1.18 -9.76 -9.20
C GLN A 349 -1.38 -8.42 -9.89
N GLY A 350 -0.31 -7.86 -10.48
CA GLY A 350 -0.40 -6.60 -11.23
C GLY A 350 -1.36 -6.71 -12.42
N PHE A 351 -1.32 -7.83 -13.14
CA PHE A 351 -2.25 -8.07 -14.24
C PHE A 351 -3.70 -8.18 -13.77
N ALA A 352 -3.98 -8.91 -12.69
CA ALA A 352 -5.31 -8.99 -12.08
C ALA A 352 -5.85 -7.63 -11.64
N GLU A 353 -4.99 -6.79 -11.05
CA GLU A 353 -5.32 -5.44 -10.59
C GLU A 353 -5.85 -4.56 -11.73
N THR A 354 -5.32 -4.69 -12.95
CA THR A 354 -5.76 -3.90 -14.10
C THR A 354 -7.20 -4.15 -14.52
N PHE A 355 -7.74 -5.34 -14.22
CA PHE A 355 -9.14 -5.68 -14.47
C PHE A 355 -10.08 -5.14 -13.39
N ILE A 356 -9.59 -4.98 -12.16
CA ILE A 356 -10.42 -4.70 -10.98
C ILE A 356 -10.43 -3.22 -10.64
N SER A 357 -9.27 -2.60 -10.43
CA SER A 357 -9.18 -1.27 -9.84
C SER A 357 -9.92 -0.18 -10.61
N PRO A 358 -9.77 -0.02 -11.95
CA PRO A 358 -10.50 1.00 -12.67
C PRO A 358 -12.01 0.76 -12.68
N ARG A 359 -12.42 -0.51 -12.79
CA ARG A 359 -13.83 -0.90 -12.89
C ARG A 359 -14.56 -0.86 -11.55
N PHE A 360 -13.86 -1.13 -10.47
CA PHE A 360 -14.41 -0.97 -9.13
C PHE A 360 -14.73 0.51 -8.82
N LEU A 361 -13.79 1.41 -9.11
CA LEU A 361 -14.00 2.84 -8.92
C LEU A 361 -15.12 3.38 -9.81
N GLU A 362 -15.19 2.93 -11.08
CA GLU A 362 -16.30 3.26 -11.99
C GLU A 362 -17.65 2.81 -11.42
N PHE A 363 -17.75 1.53 -11.02
CA PHE A 363 -18.99 0.99 -10.45
C PHE A 363 -19.40 1.75 -9.19
N PHE A 364 -18.46 2.07 -8.32
CA PHE A 364 -18.71 2.73 -7.05
C PHE A 364 -19.15 4.20 -7.27
N SER A 365 -18.52 4.90 -8.20
CA SER A 365 -18.87 6.29 -8.54
C SER A 365 -20.28 6.42 -9.15
N LEU A 366 -20.73 5.43 -9.94
CA LEU A 366 -22.07 5.41 -10.52
C LEU A 366 -23.19 5.20 -9.49
N GLN A 367 -22.85 4.70 -8.29
CA GLN A 367 -23.82 4.53 -7.19
C GLN A 367 -23.90 5.75 -6.27
N SER A 368 -23.07 6.78 -6.49
CA SER A 368 -23.04 7.98 -5.65
C SER A 368 -24.21 8.92 -5.97
N PRO A 369 -24.82 9.55 -4.96
CA PRO A 369 -25.72 10.69 -5.17
C PRO A 369 -24.98 11.87 -5.84
N LYS A 370 -25.71 12.66 -6.61
CA LYS A 370 -25.14 13.86 -7.26
C LYS A 370 -24.54 14.81 -6.21
N GLY A 371 -23.29 15.19 -6.41
CA GLY A 371 -22.53 16.08 -5.50
C GLY A 371 -21.84 15.37 -4.33
N GLU A 372 -22.01 14.05 -4.17
CA GLU A 372 -21.33 13.26 -3.15
C GLU A 372 -20.27 12.29 -3.73
N GLU A 373 -19.97 12.38 -5.03
CA GLU A 373 -19.07 11.48 -5.74
C GLU A 373 -17.69 11.39 -5.06
N GLY A 374 -17.16 12.51 -4.57
CA GLY A 374 -15.87 12.54 -3.87
C GLY A 374 -15.89 11.80 -2.55
N LEU A 375 -16.98 11.88 -1.77
CA LEU A 375 -17.13 11.13 -0.51
C LEU A 375 -17.24 9.62 -0.78
N TYR A 376 -18.08 9.25 -1.75
CA TYR A 376 -18.25 7.84 -2.12
C TYR A 376 -16.94 7.23 -2.62
N LEU A 377 -16.19 7.93 -3.47
CA LEU A 377 -14.86 7.49 -3.90
C LEU A 377 -13.85 7.42 -2.74
N GLY A 378 -13.92 8.35 -1.79
CA GLY A 378 -13.14 8.27 -0.56
C GLY A 378 -13.43 7.00 0.23
N PHE A 379 -14.69 6.69 0.44
CA PHE A 379 -15.12 5.49 1.16
C PHE A 379 -15.03 4.20 0.33
N SER A 380 -14.84 4.28 -0.99
CA SER A 380 -14.53 3.07 -1.78
C SER A 380 -13.29 2.35 -1.25
N HIS A 381 -12.35 3.07 -0.65
CA HIS A 381 -11.15 2.51 -0.02
C HIS A 381 -11.38 1.75 1.30
N LEU A 382 -12.62 1.61 1.77
CA LEU A 382 -12.95 0.76 2.93
C LEU A 382 -12.50 -0.71 2.72
N HIS A 383 -12.50 -1.20 1.47
CA HIS A 383 -11.92 -2.51 1.19
C HIS A 383 -10.41 -2.56 1.54
N SER A 384 -9.65 -1.49 1.27
CA SER A 384 -8.23 -1.42 1.60
C SER A 384 -8.02 -1.31 3.12
N PHE A 385 -8.88 -0.60 3.83
CA PHE A 385 -8.89 -0.54 5.29
C PHE A 385 -9.08 -1.94 5.88
N LEU A 386 -10.12 -2.65 5.47
CA LEU A 386 -10.42 -4.00 5.97
C LEU A 386 -9.33 -5.01 5.59
N SER A 387 -8.90 -5.01 4.33
CA SER A 387 -7.88 -5.95 3.85
C SER A 387 -6.50 -5.70 4.48
N SER A 388 -6.19 -4.47 4.85
CA SER A 388 -4.95 -4.18 5.59
C SER A 388 -4.99 -4.80 6.97
N ILE A 389 -6.08 -4.64 7.72
CA ILE A 389 -6.19 -5.23 9.05
C ILE A 389 -6.17 -6.76 8.97
N PHE A 390 -7.14 -7.34 8.25
CA PHE A 390 -7.30 -8.79 8.22
C PHE A 390 -6.17 -9.50 7.47
N GLY A 391 -5.71 -8.94 6.34
CA GLY A 391 -4.66 -9.53 5.52
C GLY A 391 -3.30 -9.53 6.22
N PHE A 392 -2.95 -8.46 6.94
CA PHE A 392 -1.68 -8.40 7.68
C PHE A 392 -1.71 -9.27 8.93
N ILE A 393 -2.77 -9.24 9.74
CA ILE A 393 -2.87 -10.12 10.92
C ILE A 393 -2.79 -11.58 10.48
N MET A 394 -3.53 -11.96 9.43
CA MET A 394 -3.47 -13.30 8.88
C MET A 394 -2.05 -13.66 8.38
N SER A 395 -1.35 -12.72 7.75
CA SER A 395 0.06 -12.90 7.35
C SER A 395 0.94 -13.24 8.55
N GLY A 396 0.83 -12.50 9.65
CA GLY A 396 1.60 -12.75 10.86
C GLY A 396 1.36 -14.15 11.41
N VAL A 397 0.09 -14.54 11.56
CA VAL A 397 -0.31 -15.88 12.05
C VAL A 397 0.19 -16.99 11.13
N LEU A 398 0.07 -16.83 9.82
CA LEU A 398 0.50 -17.84 8.86
C LEU A 398 2.03 -17.95 8.77
N LEU A 399 2.75 -16.83 8.87
CA LEU A 399 4.22 -16.83 8.93
C LEU A 399 4.70 -17.54 10.18
N GLU A 400 4.18 -17.20 11.35
CA GLU A 400 4.57 -17.84 12.61
C GLU A 400 4.33 -19.35 12.56
N ARG A 401 3.22 -19.78 11.95
CA ARG A 401 2.86 -21.20 11.89
C ARG A 401 3.64 -22.01 10.84
N PHE A 402 3.87 -21.47 9.65
CA PHE A 402 4.36 -22.23 8.48
C PHE A 402 5.74 -21.80 7.99
N CYS A 403 6.17 -20.61 8.34
CA CYS A 403 7.49 -20.07 7.97
C CYS A 403 8.03 -19.22 9.12
N PRO A 404 8.23 -19.82 10.33
CA PRO A 404 8.62 -19.08 11.52
C PRO A 404 9.97 -18.39 11.37
N ASP A 405 10.28 -17.47 12.28
CA ASP A 405 11.54 -16.75 12.25
C ASP A 405 12.71 -17.71 12.53
N PRO A 406 13.73 -17.80 11.65
CA PRO A 406 14.88 -18.66 11.86
C PRO A 406 15.62 -18.40 13.18
N ARG A 407 15.58 -17.17 13.69
CA ARG A 407 16.23 -16.76 14.93
C ARG A 407 15.66 -17.42 16.20
N LEU A 408 14.48 -18.02 16.09
CA LEU A 408 13.83 -18.74 17.19
C LEU A 408 14.31 -20.20 17.32
N PHE A 409 15.20 -20.66 16.45
CA PHE A 409 15.66 -22.05 16.38
C PHE A 409 17.16 -22.13 16.61
N GLU A 410 17.60 -23.16 17.37
CA GLU A 410 19.02 -23.39 17.67
C GLU A 410 19.82 -23.84 16.43
N THR A 411 19.18 -24.55 15.51
CA THR A 411 19.83 -25.06 14.30
C THR A 411 19.00 -24.77 13.06
N ARG A 412 19.70 -24.67 11.91
CA ARG A 412 19.06 -24.48 10.62
C ARG A 412 18.18 -25.67 10.20
N GLU A 413 18.58 -26.89 10.60
CA GLU A 413 17.84 -28.13 10.33
C GLU A 413 16.49 -28.13 11.08
N ALA A 414 16.49 -27.73 12.36
CA ALA A 414 15.27 -27.61 13.15
C ALA A 414 14.32 -26.59 12.54
N TRP A 415 14.84 -25.43 12.11
CA TRP A 415 14.05 -24.43 11.39
C TRP A 415 13.51 -24.97 10.05
N ALA A 416 14.34 -25.61 9.24
CA ALA A 416 13.93 -26.16 7.94
C ALA A 416 12.81 -27.20 8.09
N ALA A 417 12.86 -28.04 9.13
CA ALA A 417 11.78 -28.97 9.48
C ALA A 417 10.48 -28.23 9.80
N ALA A 418 10.53 -27.13 10.58
CA ALA A 418 9.37 -26.31 10.91
C ALA A 418 8.81 -25.55 9.67
N ALA A 419 9.68 -25.13 8.75
CA ALA A 419 9.32 -24.39 7.53
C ALA A 419 8.99 -25.28 6.32
N THR A 420 8.97 -26.60 6.46
CA THR A 420 8.74 -27.56 5.36
C THR A 420 7.45 -27.23 4.58
N ASN A 421 6.40 -26.79 5.28
CA ASN A 421 5.10 -26.47 4.72
C ASN A 421 4.88 -24.96 4.50
N ALA A 422 5.94 -24.17 4.34
CA ALA A 422 5.85 -22.72 4.17
C ALA A 422 4.91 -22.30 3.01
N HIS A 423 4.87 -23.09 1.95
CA HIS A 423 4.00 -22.86 0.78
C HIS A 423 2.50 -22.92 1.12
N TYR A 424 2.08 -23.52 2.23
CA TYR A 424 0.69 -23.53 2.65
C TYR A 424 0.14 -22.14 2.91
N ILE A 425 0.98 -21.17 3.27
CA ILE A 425 0.61 -19.77 3.40
C ILE A 425 -0.14 -19.31 2.14
N TRP A 426 0.41 -19.63 0.97
CA TRP A 426 -0.16 -19.22 -0.30
C TRP A 426 -1.44 -19.97 -0.66
N TYR A 427 -1.60 -21.22 -0.23
CA TYR A 427 -2.86 -21.95 -0.42
C TYR A 427 -4.03 -21.36 0.36
N TYR A 428 -3.79 -20.79 1.57
CA TYR A 428 -4.82 -20.01 2.25
C TYR A 428 -5.25 -18.80 1.42
N PHE A 429 -4.31 -18.11 0.79
CA PHE A 429 -4.63 -16.98 -0.09
C PHE A 429 -5.28 -17.40 -1.41
N VAL A 430 -4.98 -18.58 -1.96
CA VAL A 430 -5.74 -19.19 -3.05
C VAL A 430 -7.20 -19.39 -2.63
N GLY A 431 -7.44 -19.96 -1.45
CA GLY A 431 -8.78 -20.18 -0.92
C GLY A 431 -9.57 -18.88 -0.79
N ILE A 432 -8.99 -17.84 -0.16
CA ILE A 432 -9.64 -16.52 -0.01
C ILE A 432 -10.00 -15.92 -1.36
N SER A 433 -9.07 -15.93 -2.32
CA SER A 433 -9.31 -15.35 -3.65
C SER A 433 -10.38 -16.11 -4.42
N LEU A 434 -10.44 -17.46 -4.33
CA LEU A 434 -11.48 -18.26 -4.94
C LEU A 434 -12.86 -17.99 -4.32
N ILE A 435 -12.93 -17.93 -2.98
CA ILE A 435 -14.18 -17.58 -2.27
C ILE A 435 -14.67 -16.22 -2.74
N SER A 436 -13.79 -15.21 -2.81
CA SER A 436 -14.12 -13.87 -3.27
C SER A 436 -14.57 -13.86 -4.74
N ALA A 437 -13.92 -14.63 -5.61
CA ALA A 437 -14.30 -14.75 -7.02
C ALA A 437 -15.70 -15.35 -7.20
N VAL A 438 -16.01 -16.43 -6.48
CA VAL A 438 -17.33 -17.07 -6.49
C VAL A 438 -18.38 -16.12 -5.90
N ALA A 439 -18.05 -15.44 -4.78
CA ALA A 439 -18.96 -14.48 -4.17
C ALA A 439 -19.30 -13.33 -5.13
N LEU A 440 -18.33 -12.85 -5.94
CA LEU A 440 -18.58 -11.80 -6.94
C LEU A 440 -19.52 -12.26 -8.04
N ILE A 441 -19.43 -13.53 -8.50
CA ILE A 441 -20.36 -14.09 -9.48
C ILE A 441 -21.78 -14.14 -8.90
N ILE A 442 -21.93 -14.63 -7.66
CA ILE A 442 -23.23 -14.70 -6.99
C ILE A 442 -23.81 -13.30 -6.84
N TYR A 443 -23.00 -12.34 -6.36
CA TYR A 443 -23.37 -10.94 -6.23
C TYR A 443 -23.87 -10.35 -7.57
N GLY A 444 -23.13 -10.57 -8.67
CA GLY A 444 -23.52 -10.09 -9.99
C GLY A 444 -24.87 -10.64 -10.47
N LYS A 445 -25.15 -11.93 -10.21
CA LYS A 445 -26.45 -12.55 -10.53
C LYS A 445 -27.60 -11.97 -9.69
N VAL A 446 -27.34 -11.74 -8.40
CA VAL A 446 -28.34 -11.16 -7.48
C VAL A 446 -28.66 -9.73 -7.86
N VAL A 447 -27.65 -8.88 -8.07
CA VAL A 447 -27.85 -7.49 -8.48
C VAL A 447 -28.64 -7.41 -9.79
N LYS A 448 -28.29 -8.21 -10.80
CA LYS A 448 -29.03 -8.25 -12.08
C LYS A 448 -30.50 -8.59 -11.88
N ARG A 449 -30.83 -9.60 -11.05
CA ARG A 449 -32.24 -9.98 -10.75
C ARG A 449 -33.01 -8.87 -10.02
N ILE A 450 -32.34 -8.10 -9.15
CA ILE A 450 -32.98 -6.98 -8.46
C ILE A 450 -33.30 -5.86 -9.45
N ASP A 451 -32.35 -5.53 -10.34
CA ASP A 451 -32.54 -4.49 -11.35
C ASP A 451 -33.65 -4.85 -12.35
N GLU A 452 -33.73 -6.11 -12.78
CA GLU A 452 -34.80 -6.61 -13.66
C GLU A 452 -36.19 -6.59 -13.02
N LYS A 453 -36.30 -6.61 -11.69
CA LYS A 453 -37.58 -6.51 -10.98
C LYS A 453 -38.00 -5.07 -10.72
N GLN A 454 -37.10 -4.10 -10.84
CA GLN A 454 -37.37 -2.67 -10.61
C GLN A 454 -37.59 -1.91 -11.93
N SER A 455 -37.22 -2.51 -13.06
CA SER A 455 -37.51 -2.03 -14.43
C SER A 455 -38.88 -2.54 -14.92
#